data_db82dd7d1ff75e8e6f6969d409673fae
#
_entry.id   db82dd7d1ff75e8e6f6969d409673fae
#
_cell.length_a   1.000
_cell.length_b   1.000
_cell.length_c   1.000
_cell.angle_alpha   90.00
_cell.angle_beta   90.00
_cell.angle_gamma   90.00
#
_symmetry.space_group_name_H-M   'P 1'
#
loop_
_entity.id
_entity.type
_entity.pdbx_description
1 polymer ?
#
loop_
_entity_poly.entity_id
_entity_poly.type
_entity_poly.pdbx_seq_one_letter_code
_entity_poly.pdbx_strand_id
1 'polypeptide(L)'
;MKPILKKFSGFYRRLDKGLLVVVTVCSVISVVLLYSLYKNEVGGIESGYYVTQLVSTALGIVVCLIVASIDYHTLSRLWFLYAPAALFLVLLTFTGLGLQRAGADDRAWLNLGFTTIQPSELLKLAFIFTFSFHLSKDEANINRPLHLLLILIHAAVPIGLIVLQGDYGTAMVFLVMFIIMLFSAGLSIKYIIAAIVITPPIIYILWNYVLQSLHKNRILVLLHPGTDPMGLEYQQDLGLASLGAGGLFGKGLFGGNDYVEVPEIHNDFIFAYIGQVFGFVGAIAVIILLAYICIKILNDSRNTMDKLGTVSYTHLTLP
;
A
#
# COMPACT_ATOMS: atom_id res chain seq x y z
N MET A 1 -14.78 11.24 -37.07
CA MET A 1 -13.90 12.01 -36.17
C MET A 1 -14.65 12.80 -35.07
N LYS A 2 -15.73 13.51 -35.35
CA LYS A 2 -16.51 14.28 -34.34
C LYS A 2 -17.03 13.50 -33.11
N PRO A 3 -17.56 12.24 -33.21
CA PRO A 3 -18.07 11.52 -32.03
C PRO A 3 -16.95 11.04 -31.07
N ILE A 4 -15.78 10.69 -31.60
CA ILE A 4 -14.62 10.25 -30.79
C ILE A 4 -14.05 11.43 -30.00
N LEU A 5 -13.90 12.58 -30.63
CA LEU A 5 -13.46 13.82 -29.98
C LEU A 5 -14.42 14.28 -28.87
N LYS A 6 -15.75 14.08 -29.07
CA LYS A 6 -16.75 14.40 -28.05
C LYS A 6 -16.69 13.44 -26.84
N LYS A 7 -16.40 12.17 -27.08
CA LYS A 7 -16.20 11.16 -26.04
C LYS A 7 -14.91 11.41 -25.24
N PHE A 8 -13.84 11.80 -25.92
CA PHE A 8 -12.54 12.19 -25.31
C PHE A 8 -12.67 13.47 -24.46
N SER A 9 -13.37 14.48 -24.97
CA SER A 9 -13.64 15.72 -24.25
C SER A 9 -14.51 15.50 -23.01
N GLY A 10 -15.48 14.57 -23.06
CA GLY A 10 -16.31 14.20 -21.92
C GLY A 10 -15.50 13.44 -20.85
N PHE A 11 -14.61 12.55 -21.24
CA PHE A 11 -13.70 11.83 -20.35
C PHE A 11 -12.72 12.79 -19.64
N TYR A 12 -12.06 13.67 -20.39
CA TYR A 12 -11.11 14.65 -19.86
C TYR A 12 -11.73 15.62 -18.85
N ARG A 13 -13.04 15.92 -18.99
CA ARG A 13 -13.79 16.74 -18.03
C ARG A 13 -14.10 16.03 -16.72
N ARG A 14 -14.21 14.70 -16.73
CA ARG A 14 -14.53 13.88 -15.55
C ARG A 14 -13.29 13.46 -14.77
N LEU A 15 -12.11 13.53 -15.40
CA LEU A 15 -10.86 13.17 -14.76
C LEU A 15 -10.48 14.19 -13.68
N ASP A 16 -10.16 13.71 -12.48
CA ASP A 16 -9.59 14.57 -11.45
C ASP A 16 -8.14 14.91 -11.78
N LYS A 17 -7.99 16.10 -12.36
CA LYS A 17 -6.68 16.59 -12.82
C LYS A 17 -5.74 16.87 -11.66
N GLY A 18 -6.27 17.34 -10.52
CA GLY A 18 -5.49 17.63 -9.34
C GLY A 18 -4.82 16.39 -8.79
N LEU A 19 -5.61 15.32 -8.61
CA LEU A 19 -5.11 14.03 -8.16
C LEU A 19 -4.08 13.46 -9.15
N LEU A 20 -4.40 13.45 -10.45
CA LEU A 20 -3.49 12.93 -11.48
C LEU A 20 -2.15 13.68 -11.50
N VAL A 21 -2.18 15.01 -11.41
CA VAL A 21 -0.96 15.84 -11.38
C VAL A 21 -0.12 15.52 -10.17
N VAL A 22 -0.71 15.47 -8.97
CA VAL A 22 0.05 15.20 -7.73
C VAL A 22 0.66 13.81 -7.74
N VAL A 23 -0.09 12.78 -8.14
CA VAL A 23 0.43 11.40 -8.26
C VAL A 23 1.56 11.34 -9.29
N THR A 24 1.43 12.02 -10.43
CA THR A 24 2.49 12.09 -11.45
C THR A 24 3.73 12.81 -10.89
N VAL A 25 3.57 13.90 -10.16
CA VAL A 25 4.69 14.63 -9.52
C VAL A 25 5.42 13.72 -8.53
N CYS A 26 4.69 13.01 -7.66
CA CYS A 26 5.30 12.06 -6.72
C CYS A 26 6.08 10.96 -7.46
N SER A 27 5.52 10.43 -8.55
CA SER A 27 6.18 9.39 -9.36
C SER A 27 7.44 9.92 -10.04
N VAL A 28 7.42 11.14 -10.55
CA VAL A 28 8.61 11.80 -11.15
C VAL A 28 9.68 12.05 -10.08
N ILE A 29 9.30 12.53 -8.89
CA ILE A 29 10.23 12.69 -7.76
C ILE A 29 10.91 11.34 -7.45
N SER A 30 10.16 10.24 -7.40
CA SER A 30 10.72 8.90 -7.17
C SER A 30 11.75 8.50 -8.23
N VAL A 31 11.46 8.71 -9.52
CA VAL A 31 12.43 8.43 -10.60
C VAL A 31 13.69 9.27 -10.45
N VAL A 32 13.55 10.56 -10.15
CA VAL A 32 14.68 11.50 -9.97
C VAL A 32 15.54 11.09 -8.78
N LEU A 33 14.93 10.67 -7.68
CA LEU A 33 15.65 10.22 -6.49
C LEU A 33 16.43 8.92 -6.76
N LEU A 34 15.82 7.93 -7.42
CA LEU A 34 16.51 6.69 -7.78
C LEU A 34 17.66 6.95 -8.77
N TYR A 35 17.47 7.87 -9.72
CA TYR A 35 18.56 8.30 -10.58
C TYR A 35 19.69 9.00 -9.81
N SER A 36 19.33 9.84 -8.82
CA SER A 36 20.30 10.49 -7.94
C SER A 36 21.10 9.49 -7.10
N LEU A 37 20.42 8.49 -6.51
CA LEU A 37 21.08 7.39 -5.79
C LEU A 37 22.07 6.63 -6.68
N TYR A 38 21.65 6.27 -7.90
CA TYR A 38 22.52 5.61 -8.88
C TYR A 38 23.73 6.48 -9.23
N LYS A 39 23.53 7.78 -9.49
CA LYS A 39 24.59 8.70 -9.92
C LYS A 39 25.60 8.99 -8.83
N ASN A 40 25.17 9.01 -7.58
CA ASN A 40 26.03 9.26 -6.40
C ASN A 40 26.60 7.94 -5.81
N GLU A 41 26.33 6.79 -6.44
CA GLU A 41 26.80 5.46 -6.00
C GLU A 41 26.37 5.10 -4.56
N VAL A 42 25.27 5.71 -4.06
CA VAL A 42 24.78 5.48 -2.69
C VAL A 42 24.05 4.15 -2.61
N GLY A 43 24.47 3.30 -1.66
CA GLY A 43 23.86 1.99 -1.42
C GLY A 43 24.08 0.95 -2.52
N GLY A 44 25.07 1.16 -3.42
CA GLY A 44 25.40 0.20 -4.48
C GLY A 44 24.29 -0.04 -5.50
N ILE A 45 23.44 0.96 -5.77
CA ILE A 45 22.26 0.83 -6.61
C ILE A 45 22.66 0.77 -8.09
N GLU A 46 22.12 -0.23 -8.79
CA GLU A 46 22.28 -0.40 -10.23
C GLU A 46 21.31 0.46 -11.05
N SER A 47 21.67 0.75 -12.30
CA SER A 47 20.83 1.51 -13.23
C SER A 47 19.45 0.89 -13.48
N GLY A 48 19.30 -0.41 -13.25
CA GLY A 48 18.04 -1.13 -13.40
C GLY A 48 16.90 -0.56 -12.54
N TYR A 49 17.20 -0.04 -11.34
CA TYR A 49 16.17 0.45 -10.41
C TYR A 49 15.43 1.69 -10.95
N TYR A 50 16.15 2.75 -11.37
CA TYR A 50 15.51 3.96 -11.89
C TYR A 50 14.85 3.73 -13.26
N VAL A 51 15.41 2.83 -14.09
CA VAL A 51 14.82 2.46 -15.38
C VAL A 51 13.50 1.71 -15.16
N THR A 52 13.49 0.74 -14.24
CA THR A 52 12.27 0.02 -13.87
C THR A 52 11.21 0.98 -13.32
N GLN A 53 11.59 1.93 -12.45
CA GLN A 53 10.69 2.93 -11.92
C GLN A 53 10.11 3.84 -13.02
N LEU A 54 10.93 4.26 -13.98
CA LEU A 54 10.48 5.08 -15.11
C LEU A 54 9.45 4.33 -15.98
N VAL A 55 9.75 3.07 -16.32
CA VAL A 55 8.84 2.21 -17.10
C VAL A 55 7.55 1.95 -16.34
N SER A 56 7.65 1.64 -15.04
CA SER A 56 6.49 1.42 -14.17
C SER A 56 5.63 2.67 -14.03
N THR A 57 6.24 3.84 -13.92
CA THR A 57 5.52 5.14 -13.89
C THR A 57 4.76 5.37 -15.19
N ALA A 58 5.41 5.17 -16.34
CA ALA A 58 4.76 5.34 -17.64
C ALA A 58 3.59 4.35 -17.83
N LEU A 59 3.81 3.07 -17.49
CA LEU A 59 2.78 2.04 -17.53
C LEU A 59 1.65 2.34 -16.55
N GLY A 60 1.96 2.78 -15.33
CA GLY A 60 0.99 3.15 -14.31
C GLY A 60 0.07 4.28 -14.76
N ILE A 61 0.60 5.31 -15.42
CA ILE A 61 -0.20 6.41 -15.98
C ILE A 61 -1.15 5.87 -17.07
N VAL A 62 -0.67 5.01 -17.97
CA VAL A 62 -1.51 4.40 -19.02
C VAL A 62 -2.63 3.58 -18.40
N VAL A 63 -2.31 2.70 -17.44
CA VAL A 63 -3.30 1.87 -16.73
C VAL A 63 -4.30 2.75 -15.97
N CYS A 64 -3.84 3.80 -15.29
CA CYS A 64 -4.69 4.77 -14.61
C CYS A 64 -5.73 5.39 -15.56
N LEU A 65 -5.32 5.83 -16.73
CA LEU A 65 -6.22 6.42 -17.74
C LEU A 65 -7.22 5.38 -18.30
N ILE A 66 -6.79 4.13 -18.49
CA ILE A 66 -7.68 3.03 -18.91
C ILE A 66 -8.71 2.75 -17.83
N VAL A 67 -8.29 2.55 -16.58
CA VAL A 67 -9.19 2.25 -15.46
C VAL A 67 -10.15 3.42 -15.20
N ALA A 68 -9.67 4.66 -15.26
CA ALA A 68 -10.51 5.85 -15.11
C ALA A 68 -11.60 5.97 -16.20
N SER A 69 -11.43 5.28 -17.34
CA SER A 69 -12.45 5.23 -18.40
C SER A 69 -13.56 4.21 -18.14
N ILE A 70 -13.36 3.31 -17.19
CA ILE A 70 -14.30 2.23 -16.85
C ILE A 70 -15.18 2.69 -15.69
N ASP A 71 -16.49 2.42 -15.79
CA ASP A 71 -17.41 2.65 -14.67
C ASP A 71 -17.13 1.65 -13.53
N TYR A 72 -16.93 2.16 -12.32
CA TYR A 72 -16.65 1.33 -11.14
C TYR A 72 -17.77 0.34 -10.80
N HIS A 73 -19.04 0.62 -11.17
CA HIS A 73 -20.13 -0.36 -11.07
C HIS A 73 -19.91 -1.55 -12.00
N THR A 74 -19.43 -1.30 -13.21
CA THR A 74 -19.06 -2.38 -14.14
C THR A 74 -17.88 -3.17 -13.58
N LEU A 75 -16.88 -2.49 -13.06
CA LEU A 75 -15.72 -3.14 -12.45
C LEU A 75 -16.12 -4.00 -11.26
N SER A 76 -16.98 -3.49 -10.37
CA SER A 76 -17.46 -4.26 -9.22
C SER A 76 -18.31 -5.48 -9.61
N ARG A 77 -19.04 -5.44 -10.73
CA ARG A 77 -19.82 -6.58 -11.25
C ARG A 77 -18.95 -7.69 -11.85
N LEU A 78 -17.77 -7.34 -12.34
CA LEU A 78 -16.82 -8.30 -12.93
C LEU A 78 -15.98 -9.03 -11.86
N TRP A 79 -16.37 -8.95 -10.58
CA TRP A 79 -15.66 -9.56 -9.46
C TRP A 79 -15.36 -11.04 -9.66
N PHE A 80 -16.28 -11.79 -10.30
CA PHE A 80 -16.15 -13.22 -10.57
C PHE A 80 -14.98 -13.55 -11.51
N LEU A 81 -14.41 -12.56 -12.20
CA LEU A 81 -13.28 -12.72 -13.09
C LEU A 81 -11.96 -12.40 -12.39
N TYR A 82 -11.84 -11.20 -11.82
CA TYR A 82 -10.57 -10.73 -11.27
C TYR A 82 -10.30 -11.22 -9.83
N ALA A 83 -11.33 -11.47 -9.03
CA ALA A 83 -11.11 -11.93 -7.66
C ALA A 83 -10.56 -13.36 -7.59
N PRO A 84 -11.14 -14.35 -8.31
CA PRO A 84 -10.53 -15.67 -8.40
C PRO A 84 -9.13 -15.64 -9.03
N ALA A 85 -8.90 -14.80 -10.04
CA ALA A 85 -7.58 -14.65 -10.65
C ALA A 85 -6.55 -14.12 -9.65
N ALA A 86 -6.88 -13.08 -8.88
CA ALA A 86 -6.00 -12.55 -7.84
C ALA A 86 -5.71 -13.58 -6.74
N LEU A 87 -6.74 -14.30 -6.27
CA LEU A 87 -6.57 -15.39 -5.31
C LEU A 87 -5.70 -16.51 -5.86
N PHE A 88 -5.90 -16.89 -7.11
CA PHE A 88 -5.08 -17.90 -7.78
C PHE A 88 -3.62 -17.51 -7.85
N LEU A 89 -3.33 -16.25 -8.18
CA LEU A 89 -1.94 -15.74 -8.18
C LEU A 89 -1.32 -15.81 -6.78
N VAL A 90 -2.08 -15.51 -5.72
CA VAL A 90 -1.61 -15.68 -4.32
C VAL A 90 -1.34 -17.15 -4.04
N LEU A 91 -2.22 -18.08 -4.45
CA LEU A 91 -2.00 -19.51 -4.26
C LEU A 91 -0.75 -20.03 -4.99
N LEU A 92 -0.38 -19.44 -6.13
CA LEU A 92 0.85 -19.80 -6.86
C LEU A 92 2.12 -19.52 -6.06
N THR A 93 2.11 -18.59 -5.11
CA THR A 93 3.30 -18.33 -4.26
C THR A 93 3.66 -19.49 -3.34
N PHE A 94 2.69 -20.38 -3.03
CA PHE A 94 2.94 -21.59 -2.25
C PHE A 94 3.57 -22.73 -3.09
N THR A 95 3.69 -22.53 -4.40
CA THR A 95 4.32 -23.48 -5.32
C THR A 95 5.81 -23.16 -5.53
N GLY A 96 6.47 -23.90 -6.42
CA GLY A 96 7.87 -23.63 -6.82
C GLY A 96 8.09 -22.28 -7.53
N LEU A 97 7.02 -21.57 -7.94
CA LEU A 97 7.09 -20.22 -8.52
C LEU A 97 7.22 -19.12 -7.47
N GLY A 98 6.93 -19.44 -6.20
CA GLY A 98 7.06 -18.51 -5.08
C GLY A 98 8.53 -18.20 -4.77
N LEU A 99 8.85 -16.91 -4.72
CA LEU A 99 10.17 -16.39 -4.40
C LEU A 99 10.18 -15.85 -2.96
N GLN A 100 11.15 -16.30 -2.20
CA GLN A 100 11.53 -15.72 -0.92
C GLN A 100 12.69 -14.74 -1.16
N ARG A 101 12.53 -13.48 -0.80
CA ARG A 101 13.62 -12.49 -0.90
C ARG A 101 14.69 -12.76 0.18
N ALA A 102 15.93 -12.43 -0.13
CA ALA A 102 17.02 -12.54 0.84
C ALA A 102 16.72 -11.66 2.07
N GLY A 103 16.79 -12.25 3.26
CA GLY A 103 16.49 -11.57 4.52
C GLY A 103 15.01 -11.43 4.86
N ALA A 104 14.09 -11.94 4.03
CA ALA A 104 12.67 -11.99 4.33
C ALA A 104 12.23 -13.42 4.69
N ASP A 105 11.29 -13.54 5.63
CA ASP A 105 10.73 -14.83 6.04
C ASP A 105 9.49 -15.21 5.19
N ASP A 106 9.00 -14.27 4.37
CA ASP A 106 7.80 -14.42 3.57
C ASP A 106 8.07 -14.96 2.15
N ARG A 107 7.15 -15.75 1.61
CA ARG A 107 7.10 -16.19 0.22
C ARG A 107 5.98 -15.47 -0.54
N ALA A 108 6.02 -14.15 -0.54
CA ALA A 108 4.93 -13.32 -1.05
C ALA A 108 5.10 -12.90 -2.52
N TRP A 109 6.22 -13.24 -3.17
CA TRP A 109 6.55 -12.81 -4.51
C TRP A 109 6.48 -13.96 -5.53
N LEU A 110 6.08 -13.66 -6.76
CA LEU A 110 6.17 -14.57 -7.90
C LEU A 110 7.28 -14.13 -8.83
N ASN A 111 8.12 -15.10 -9.25
CA ASN A 111 9.13 -14.88 -10.26
C ASN A 111 8.53 -15.19 -11.64
N LEU A 112 8.42 -14.19 -12.50
CA LEU A 112 7.95 -14.31 -13.88
C LEU A 112 9.11 -14.46 -14.88
N GLY A 113 10.36 -14.58 -14.41
CA GLY A 113 11.56 -14.70 -15.23
C GLY A 113 12.15 -13.35 -15.62
N PHE A 114 11.36 -12.43 -16.13
CA PHE A 114 11.79 -11.06 -16.51
C PHE A 114 11.50 -10.01 -15.44
N THR A 115 10.63 -10.30 -14.49
CA THR A 115 10.28 -9.43 -13.36
C THR A 115 9.69 -10.26 -12.23
N THR A 116 9.61 -9.65 -11.04
CA THR A 116 8.88 -10.21 -9.89
C THR A 116 7.64 -9.38 -9.61
N ILE A 117 6.54 -10.04 -9.26
CA ILE A 117 5.31 -9.38 -8.84
C ILE A 117 4.90 -9.88 -7.45
N GLN A 118 4.25 -9.03 -6.67
CA GLN A 118 3.63 -9.40 -5.41
C GLN A 118 2.11 -9.55 -5.64
N PRO A 119 1.57 -10.77 -5.65
CA PRO A 119 0.15 -11.01 -5.96
C PRO A 119 -0.81 -10.36 -4.97
N SER A 120 -0.40 -10.16 -3.72
CA SER A 120 -1.19 -9.49 -2.69
C SER A 120 -1.52 -8.05 -3.05
N GLU A 121 -0.69 -7.35 -3.88
CA GLU A 121 -1.01 -6.02 -4.38
C GLU A 121 -2.25 -6.03 -5.28
N LEU A 122 -2.35 -7.01 -6.17
CA LEU A 122 -3.54 -7.21 -7.01
C LEU A 122 -4.74 -7.66 -6.17
N LEU A 123 -4.49 -8.51 -5.16
CA LEU A 123 -5.53 -8.98 -4.27
C LEU A 123 -6.11 -7.85 -3.41
N LYS A 124 -5.31 -6.84 -3.00
CA LYS A 124 -5.82 -5.63 -2.32
C LYS A 124 -6.88 -4.92 -3.16
N LEU A 125 -6.59 -4.67 -4.43
CA LEU A 125 -7.55 -4.04 -5.33
C LEU A 125 -8.82 -4.90 -5.50
N ALA A 126 -8.63 -6.21 -5.72
CA ALA A 126 -9.74 -7.15 -5.82
C ALA A 126 -10.58 -7.15 -4.53
N PHE A 127 -9.95 -7.15 -3.37
CA PHE A 127 -10.62 -7.11 -2.08
C PHE A 127 -11.44 -5.82 -1.89
N ILE A 128 -10.88 -4.65 -2.19
CA ILE A 128 -11.59 -3.38 -2.07
C ILE A 128 -12.91 -3.42 -2.87
N PHE A 129 -12.86 -3.82 -4.14
CA PHE A 129 -14.05 -3.83 -4.99
C PHE A 129 -15.05 -4.92 -4.59
N THR A 130 -14.59 -6.15 -4.32
CA THR A 130 -15.48 -7.26 -3.95
C THR A 130 -16.12 -7.03 -2.60
N PHE A 131 -15.35 -6.54 -1.64
CA PHE A 131 -15.82 -6.31 -0.29
C PHE A 131 -16.79 -5.11 -0.24
N SER A 132 -16.48 -4.00 -0.95
CA SER A 132 -17.43 -2.88 -1.12
C SER A 132 -18.74 -3.31 -1.75
N PHE A 133 -18.67 -4.18 -2.77
CA PHE A 133 -19.85 -4.70 -3.44
C PHE A 133 -20.67 -5.61 -2.51
N HIS A 134 -20.02 -6.46 -1.71
CA HIS A 134 -20.66 -7.29 -0.71
C HIS A 134 -21.38 -6.42 0.33
N LEU A 135 -20.68 -5.44 0.92
CA LEU A 135 -21.25 -4.54 1.93
C LEU A 135 -22.41 -3.70 1.39
N SER A 136 -22.30 -3.21 0.15
CA SER A 136 -23.38 -2.42 -0.47
C SER A 136 -24.65 -3.23 -0.71
N LYS A 137 -24.54 -4.52 -1.00
CA LYS A 137 -25.70 -5.42 -1.16
C LYS A 137 -26.36 -5.80 0.16
N ASP A 138 -25.57 -5.96 1.21
CA ASP A 138 -26.03 -6.43 2.51
C ASP A 138 -26.29 -5.30 3.52
N GLU A 139 -26.36 -4.06 3.06
CA GLU A 139 -26.53 -2.87 3.88
C GLU A 139 -27.62 -2.99 4.96
N ALA A 140 -28.81 -3.41 4.56
CA ALA A 140 -29.96 -3.54 5.47
C ALA A 140 -29.77 -4.67 6.50
N ASN A 141 -28.89 -5.62 6.24
CA ASN A 141 -28.71 -6.85 7.02
C ASN A 141 -27.35 -6.98 7.68
N ILE A 142 -26.47 -5.98 7.53
CA ILE A 142 -25.08 -6.03 8.02
C ILE A 142 -24.97 -6.41 9.51
N ASN A 143 -25.97 -6.03 10.29
CA ASN A 143 -26.03 -6.29 11.73
C ASN A 143 -26.72 -7.62 12.09
N ARG A 144 -27.13 -8.45 11.10
CA ARG A 144 -27.65 -9.79 11.34
C ARG A 144 -26.49 -10.79 11.47
N PRO A 145 -26.51 -11.71 12.44
CA PRO A 145 -25.37 -12.58 12.74
C PRO A 145 -24.88 -13.40 11.53
N LEU A 146 -25.82 -13.95 10.74
CA LEU A 146 -25.47 -14.74 9.57
C LEU A 146 -24.77 -13.92 8.47
N HIS A 147 -25.27 -12.71 8.18
CA HIS A 147 -24.66 -11.81 7.21
C HIS A 147 -23.29 -11.33 7.69
N LEU A 148 -23.17 -10.98 8.99
CA LEU A 148 -21.88 -10.62 9.57
C LEU A 148 -20.89 -11.77 9.49
N LEU A 149 -21.30 -13.02 9.71
CA LEU A 149 -20.44 -14.20 9.55
C LEU A 149 -19.93 -14.34 8.10
N LEU A 150 -20.80 -14.14 7.10
CA LEU A 150 -20.41 -14.18 5.69
C LEU A 150 -19.42 -13.05 5.32
N ILE A 151 -19.62 -11.86 5.88
CA ILE A 151 -18.71 -10.71 5.74
C ILE A 151 -17.35 -11.03 6.37
N LEU A 152 -17.35 -11.62 7.57
CA LEU A 152 -16.11 -12.04 8.26
C LEU A 152 -15.36 -13.12 7.45
N ILE A 153 -16.06 -14.12 6.91
CA ILE A 153 -15.48 -15.17 6.05
C ILE A 153 -14.86 -14.55 4.79
N HIS A 154 -15.55 -13.59 4.15
CA HIS A 154 -15.04 -12.91 2.96
C HIS A 154 -13.69 -12.22 3.23
N ALA A 155 -13.54 -11.57 4.39
CA ALA A 155 -12.28 -10.94 4.77
C ALA A 155 -11.24 -11.95 5.28
N ALA A 156 -11.66 -12.98 5.99
CA ALA A 156 -10.77 -13.99 6.58
C ALA A 156 -10.02 -14.80 5.50
N VAL A 157 -10.62 -15.04 4.34
CA VAL A 157 -9.99 -15.82 3.26
C VAL A 157 -8.72 -15.14 2.74
N PRO A 158 -8.75 -13.88 2.23
CA PRO A 158 -7.53 -13.23 1.76
C PRO A 158 -6.54 -12.97 2.90
N ILE A 159 -7.00 -12.52 4.08
CA ILE A 159 -6.13 -12.28 5.23
C ILE A 159 -5.42 -13.57 5.65
N GLY A 160 -6.15 -14.66 5.76
CA GLY A 160 -5.59 -15.95 6.16
C GLY A 160 -4.55 -16.48 5.16
N LEU A 161 -4.79 -16.34 3.86
CA LEU A 161 -3.81 -16.71 2.84
C LEU A 161 -2.52 -15.90 2.94
N ILE A 162 -2.61 -14.59 3.20
CA ILE A 162 -1.44 -13.71 3.34
C ILE A 162 -0.68 -14.03 4.63
N VAL A 163 -1.38 -14.31 5.73
CA VAL A 163 -0.75 -14.78 6.99
C VAL A 163 0.00 -16.09 6.76
N LEU A 164 -0.57 -17.02 6.00
CA LEU A 164 0.08 -18.29 5.65
C LEU A 164 1.33 -18.11 4.76
N GLN A 165 1.41 -17.01 3.98
CA GLN A 165 2.63 -16.66 3.24
C GLN A 165 3.75 -16.13 4.14
N GLY A 166 3.45 -15.79 5.41
CA GLY A 166 4.37 -15.12 6.34
C GLY A 166 4.40 -13.59 6.19
N ASP A 167 3.60 -13.01 5.28
CA ASP A 167 3.55 -11.55 5.06
C ASP A 167 2.59 -10.88 6.04
N TYR A 168 3.03 -10.77 7.29
CA TYR A 168 2.23 -10.16 8.36
C TYR A 168 2.00 -8.66 8.14
N GLY A 169 2.93 -7.98 7.46
CA GLY A 169 2.79 -6.55 7.13
C GLY A 169 1.59 -6.32 6.22
N THR A 170 1.53 -7.03 5.10
CA THR A 170 0.39 -6.95 4.17
C THR A 170 -0.90 -7.46 4.81
N ALA A 171 -0.86 -8.52 5.64
CA ALA A 171 -2.04 -8.98 6.38
C ALA A 171 -2.62 -7.90 7.30
N MET A 172 -1.76 -7.13 7.98
CA MET A 172 -2.17 -5.99 8.80
C MET A 172 -2.88 -4.91 7.97
N VAL A 173 -2.37 -4.60 6.77
CA VAL A 173 -3.03 -3.65 5.85
C VAL A 173 -4.44 -4.14 5.49
N PHE A 174 -4.61 -5.42 5.12
CA PHE A 174 -5.93 -5.99 4.84
C PHE A 174 -6.87 -5.93 6.05
N LEU A 175 -6.35 -6.18 7.25
CA LEU A 175 -7.13 -6.09 8.49
C LEU A 175 -7.62 -4.65 8.74
N VAL A 176 -6.74 -3.66 8.57
CA VAL A 176 -7.09 -2.24 8.71
C VAL A 176 -8.13 -1.84 7.67
N MET A 177 -7.94 -2.22 6.40
CA MET A 177 -8.91 -2.01 5.33
C MET A 177 -10.27 -2.61 5.69
N PHE A 178 -10.30 -3.88 6.12
CA PHE A 178 -11.52 -4.57 6.55
C PHE A 178 -12.25 -3.80 7.66
N ILE A 179 -11.55 -3.40 8.72
CA ILE A 179 -12.13 -2.69 9.86
C ILE A 179 -12.76 -1.37 9.41
N ILE A 180 -12.04 -0.56 8.62
CA ILE A 180 -12.52 0.75 8.16
C ILE A 180 -13.72 0.58 7.21
N MET A 181 -13.69 -0.39 6.28
CA MET A 181 -14.81 -0.68 5.37
C MET A 181 -16.06 -1.11 6.14
N LEU A 182 -15.89 -1.99 7.10
CA LEU A 182 -16.99 -2.47 7.92
C LEU A 182 -17.60 -1.35 8.78
N PHE A 183 -16.75 -0.49 9.34
CA PHE A 183 -17.20 0.70 10.08
C PHE A 183 -17.96 1.68 9.18
N SER A 184 -17.43 1.96 7.97
CA SER A 184 -18.06 2.86 7.00
C SER A 184 -19.42 2.34 6.49
N ALA A 185 -19.60 1.01 6.51
CA ALA A 185 -20.85 0.36 6.10
C ALA A 185 -21.96 0.40 7.17
N GLY A 186 -21.69 0.95 8.38
CA GLY A 186 -22.68 1.11 9.43
C GLY A 186 -22.82 -0.09 10.38
N LEU A 187 -21.70 -0.76 10.68
CA LEU A 187 -21.68 -1.80 11.71
C LEU A 187 -22.12 -1.24 13.07
N SER A 188 -22.99 -2.00 13.76
CA SER A 188 -23.49 -1.62 15.07
C SER A 188 -22.35 -1.55 16.11
N ILE A 189 -22.39 -0.51 16.94
CA ILE A 189 -21.43 -0.30 18.04
C ILE A 189 -21.28 -1.52 18.96
N LYS A 190 -22.31 -2.36 19.09
CA LYS A 190 -22.28 -3.60 19.89
C LYS A 190 -21.19 -4.56 19.42
N TYR A 191 -21.03 -4.72 18.09
CA TYR A 191 -20.00 -5.58 17.52
C TYR A 191 -18.61 -4.97 17.64
N ILE A 192 -18.51 -3.64 17.60
CA ILE A 192 -17.25 -2.93 17.85
C ILE A 192 -16.80 -3.15 19.30
N ILE A 193 -17.70 -2.99 20.26
CA ILE A 193 -17.41 -3.27 21.68
C ILE A 193 -17.02 -4.73 21.87
N ALA A 194 -17.75 -5.67 21.25
CA ALA A 194 -17.40 -7.09 21.31
C ALA A 194 -16.01 -7.34 20.74
N ALA A 195 -15.65 -6.73 19.59
CA ALA A 195 -14.32 -6.85 19.02
C ALA A 195 -13.24 -6.32 19.97
N ILE A 196 -13.43 -5.16 20.60
CA ILE A 196 -12.49 -4.59 21.59
C ILE A 196 -12.28 -5.54 22.75
N VAL A 197 -13.33 -6.20 23.25
CA VAL A 197 -13.25 -7.16 24.37
C VAL A 197 -12.54 -8.46 23.95
N ILE A 198 -12.75 -8.93 22.71
CA ILE A 198 -12.19 -10.18 22.21
C ILE A 198 -10.73 -10.00 21.73
N THR A 199 -10.34 -8.81 21.29
CA THR A 199 -9.00 -8.53 20.77
C THR A 199 -7.86 -8.82 21.76
N PRO A 200 -7.89 -8.44 23.05
CA PRO A 200 -6.81 -8.72 23.99
C PRO A 200 -6.50 -10.23 24.16
N PRO A 201 -7.47 -11.12 24.39
CA PRO A 201 -7.18 -12.56 24.42
C PRO A 201 -6.64 -13.10 23.09
N ILE A 202 -7.09 -12.58 21.94
CA ILE A 202 -6.54 -12.97 20.65
C ILE A 202 -5.08 -12.51 20.54
N ILE A 203 -4.77 -11.26 20.88
CA ILE A 203 -3.39 -10.76 20.91
C ILE A 203 -2.51 -11.62 21.82
N TYR A 204 -2.99 -12.00 22.99
CA TYR A 204 -2.26 -12.88 23.91
C TYR A 204 -1.95 -14.24 23.28
N ILE A 205 -2.90 -14.85 22.60
CA ILE A 205 -2.72 -16.13 21.91
C ILE A 205 -1.72 -15.97 20.75
N LEU A 206 -1.89 -14.94 19.91
CA LEU A 206 -0.99 -14.67 18.80
C LEU A 206 0.44 -14.43 19.29
N TRP A 207 0.62 -13.65 20.35
CA TRP A 207 1.93 -13.36 20.93
C TRP A 207 2.63 -14.61 21.44
N ASN A 208 1.93 -15.48 22.15
CA ASN A 208 2.58 -16.62 22.80
C ASN A 208 2.75 -17.83 21.90
N TYR A 209 1.82 -18.05 20.94
CA TYR A 209 1.74 -19.31 20.22
C TYR A 209 1.94 -19.19 18.70
N VAL A 210 1.80 -17.98 18.12
CA VAL A 210 1.83 -17.81 16.67
C VAL A 210 3.04 -16.99 16.22
N LEU A 211 3.32 -15.85 16.87
CA LEU A 211 4.39 -14.95 16.47
C LEU A 211 5.77 -15.56 16.73
N GLN A 212 6.60 -15.59 15.71
CA GLN A 212 8.00 -15.97 15.78
C GLN A 212 8.84 -14.89 16.49
N SER A 213 10.02 -15.27 16.97
CA SER A 213 10.92 -14.36 17.71
C SER A 213 11.28 -13.09 16.93
N LEU A 214 11.45 -13.21 15.60
CA LEU A 214 11.77 -12.07 14.74
C LEU A 214 10.66 -11.01 14.78
N HIS A 215 9.38 -11.42 14.67
CA HIS A 215 8.25 -10.49 14.71
C HIS A 215 8.06 -9.87 16.10
N LYS A 216 8.26 -10.65 17.15
CA LYS A 216 8.26 -10.14 18.54
C LYS A 216 9.35 -9.09 18.73
N ASN A 217 10.57 -9.36 18.25
CA ASN A 217 11.68 -8.42 18.36
C ASN A 217 11.40 -7.11 17.64
N ARG A 218 10.79 -7.13 16.44
CA ARG A 218 10.38 -5.89 15.73
C ARG A 218 9.45 -5.04 16.57
N ILE A 219 8.48 -5.64 17.28
CA ILE A 219 7.57 -4.92 18.16
C ILE A 219 8.29 -4.43 19.43
N LEU A 220 9.17 -5.27 20.01
CA LEU A 220 9.92 -4.91 21.22
C LEU A 220 10.89 -3.77 20.98
N VAL A 221 11.62 -3.78 19.87
CA VAL A 221 12.52 -2.67 19.47
C VAL A 221 11.75 -1.36 19.31
N LEU A 222 10.55 -1.40 18.73
CA LEU A 222 9.72 -0.22 18.61
C LEU A 222 9.27 0.37 19.97
N LEU A 223 8.98 -0.52 20.95
CA LEU A 223 8.53 -0.13 22.29
C LEU A 223 9.68 0.21 23.24
N HIS A 224 10.83 -0.38 23.03
CA HIS A 224 12.03 -0.24 23.87
C HIS A 224 13.26 0.00 22.99
N PRO A 225 13.46 1.23 22.46
CA PRO A 225 14.65 1.60 21.70
C PRO A 225 15.93 1.35 22.51
N GLY A 226 17.02 0.93 21.85
CA GLY A 226 18.30 0.58 22.48
C GLY A 226 18.46 -0.91 22.82
N THR A 227 17.47 -1.75 22.50
CA THR A 227 17.55 -3.19 22.81
C THR A 227 18.27 -4.01 21.74
N ASP A 228 18.38 -3.54 20.51
CA ASP A 228 19.05 -4.22 19.39
C ASP A 228 19.82 -3.25 18.48
N PRO A 229 20.84 -2.55 19.00
CA PRO A 229 21.53 -1.49 18.25
C PRO A 229 22.35 -1.98 17.05
N MET A 230 22.62 -3.27 16.94
CA MET A 230 23.39 -3.87 15.83
C MET A 230 22.49 -4.65 14.83
N GLY A 231 21.20 -4.78 15.11
CA GLY A 231 20.24 -5.52 14.30
C GLY A 231 19.16 -4.62 13.69
N LEU A 232 17.91 -4.85 14.11
CA LEU A 232 16.74 -4.16 13.54
C LEU A 232 16.75 -2.63 13.78
N GLU A 233 17.32 -2.17 14.89
CA GLU A 233 17.40 -0.75 15.24
C GLU A 233 18.45 0.00 14.42
N TYR A 234 19.52 -0.69 14.01
CA TYR A 234 20.60 -0.10 13.23
C TYR A 234 20.14 0.62 11.95
N GLN A 235 19.23 -0.01 11.20
CA GLN A 235 18.67 0.60 9.99
C GLN A 235 17.82 1.83 10.30
N GLN A 236 17.06 1.80 11.41
CA GLN A 236 16.22 2.93 11.83
C GLN A 236 17.08 4.12 12.25
N ASP A 237 18.15 3.87 13.00
CA ASP A 237 19.09 4.90 13.45
C ASP A 237 19.83 5.53 12.28
N LEU A 238 20.29 4.72 11.32
CA LEU A 238 20.88 5.24 10.08
C LEU A 238 19.85 6.05 9.26
N GLY A 239 18.59 5.60 9.20
CA GLY A 239 17.51 6.34 8.56
C GLY A 239 17.26 7.69 9.21
N LEU A 240 17.24 7.77 10.54
CA LEU A 240 17.13 9.03 11.29
C LEU A 240 18.35 9.93 11.08
N ALA A 241 19.56 9.37 11.13
CA ALA A 241 20.78 10.10 10.83
C ALA A 241 20.81 10.66 9.41
N SER A 242 20.36 9.87 8.42
CA SER A 242 20.20 10.27 7.03
C SER A 242 19.22 11.43 6.91
N LEU A 243 18.04 11.32 7.51
CA LEU A 243 17.02 12.36 7.52
C LEU A 243 17.56 13.67 8.11
N GLY A 244 18.27 13.58 9.25
CA GLY A 244 18.87 14.74 9.95
C GLY A 244 20.05 15.37 9.21
N ALA A 245 20.80 14.59 8.44
CA ALA A 245 22.00 15.04 7.73
C ALA A 245 21.73 16.08 6.64
N GLY A 246 20.48 16.19 6.16
CA GLY A 246 20.08 17.19 5.17
C GLY A 246 19.85 18.59 5.73
N GLY A 247 19.70 18.77 7.05
CA GLY A 247 19.37 20.07 7.63
C GLY A 247 18.08 20.66 7.07
N LEU A 248 18.04 21.98 6.87
CA LEU A 248 16.83 22.66 6.38
C LEU A 248 16.59 22.49 4.88
N PHE A 249 17.63 22.59 4.05
CA PHE A 249 17.51 22.66 2.58
C PHE A 249 18.13 21.48 1.84
N GLY A 250 18.72 20.54 2.56
CA GLY A 250 19.33 19.34 1.99
C GLY A 250 20.74 19.55 1.42
N LYS A 251 21.36 18.43 1.05
CA LYS A 251 22.69 18.36 0.42
C LYS A 251 22.62 18.50 -1.11
N GLY A 252 21.41 18.52 -1.67
CA GLY A 252 21.17 18.55 -3.12
C GLY A 252 21.11 17.14 -3.73
N LEU A 253 20.67 17.06 -4.99
CA LEU A 253 20.53 15.79 -5.73
C LEU A 253 21.88 15.16 -6.11
N PHE A 254 22.93 15.98 -6.26
CA PHE A 254 24.26 15.57 -6.72
C PHE A 254 25.35 16.18 -5.83
N GLY A 255 25.15 16.03 -4.51
CA GLY A 255 26.01 16.64 -3.47
C GLY A 255 27.35 15.92 -3.23
N GLY A 256 27.74 14.94 -4.07
CA GLY A 256 29.01 14.22 -3.93
C GLY A 256 28.93 13.06 -2.93
N ASN A 257 30.09 12.67 -2.36
CA ASN A 257 30.25 11.45 -1.55
C ASN A 257 29.85 11.62 -0.06
N ASP A 258 29.14 12.67 0.31
CA ASP A 258 28.83 12.99 1.72
C ASP A 258 27.41 12.55 2.14
N TYR A 259 26.89 11.50 1.51
CA TYR A 259 25.59 10.91 1.89
C TYR A 259 25.77 9.82 2.96
N VAL A 260 24.80 9.79 3.91
CA VAL A 260 24.70 8.67 4.86
C VAL A 260 24.12 7.47 4.13
N GLU A 261 24.87 6.39 4.12
CA GLU A 261 24.39 5.14 3.51
C GLU A 261 23.46 4.42 4.48
N VAL A 262 22.27 4.08 4.01
CA VAL A 262 21.28 3.31 4.74
C VAL A 262 20.98 2.04 3.94
N PRO A 263 21.01 0.84 4.53
CA PRO A 263 20.57 -0.36 3.85
C PRO A 263 19.13 -0.19 3.33
N GLU A 264 18.85 -0.71 2.13
CA GLU A 264 17.52 -0.60 1.47
C GLU A 264 17.01 0.85 1.30
N ILE A 265 17.91 1.83 1.17
CA ILE A 265 17.58 3.26 1.05
C ILE A 265 16.66 3.55 -0.16
N HIS A 266 16.73 2.72 -1.19
CA HIS A 266 15.95 2.86 -2.42
C HIS A 266 14.51 2.34 -2.28
N ASN A 267 14.21 1.57 -1.24
CA ASN A 267 12.89 0.99 -0.93
C ASN A 267 12.34 1.60 0.36
N ASP A 268 12.65 0.97 1.50
CA ASP A 268 12.01 1.23 2.78
C ASP A 268 12.44 2.57 3.41
N PHE A 269 13.62 3.08 3.06
CA PHE A 269 14.19 4.29 3.61
C PHE A 269 14.29 5.45 2.61
N ILE A 270 13.53 5.41 1.50
CA ILE A 270 13.54 6.48 0.49
C ILE A 270 13.17 7.85 1.08
N PHE A 271 12.31 7.89 2.10
CA PHE A 271 11.95 9.13 2.79
C PHE A 271 13.12 9.73 3.56
N ALA A 272 14.01 8.91 4.13
CA ALA A 272 15.24 9.36 4.75
C ALA A 272 16.17 10.02 3.71
N TYR A 273 16.24 9.45 2.51
CA TYR A 273 16.99 10.04 1.40
C TYR A 273 16.38 11.37 0.91
N ILE A 274 15.05 11.49 0.88
CA ILE A 274 14.37 12.75 0.58
C ILE A 274 14.82 13.84 1.56
N GLY A 275 14.86 13.53 2.86
CA GLY A 275 15.34 14.46 3.88
C GLY A 275 16.82 14.83 3.69
N GLN A 276 17.65 13.86 3.32
CA GLN A 276 19.07 14.11 3.07
C GLN A 276 19.30 15.00 1.85
N VAL A 277 18.56 14.79 0.76
CA VAL A 277 18.71 15.49 -0.52
C VAL A 277 18.05 16.89 -0.51
N PHE A 278 16.81 16.96 -0.03
CA PHE A 278 15.99 18.17 -0.07
C PHE A 278 15.79 18.84 1.30
N GLY A 279 16.37 18.26 2.35
CA GLY A 279 16.26 18.75 3.71
C GLY A 279 14.85 18.66 4.30
N PHE A 280 14.66 19.31 5.44
CA PHE A 280 13.38 19.38 6.14
C PHE A 280 12.27 19.95 5.25
N VAL A 281 12.56 20.98 4.46
CA VAL A 281 11.57 21.60 3.56
C VAL A 281 11.08 20.62 2.51
N GLY A 282 11.98 19.83 1.90
CA GLY A 282 11.60 18.80 0.93
C GLY A 282 10.82 17.65 1.54
N ALA A 283 11.21 17.20 2.73
CA ALA A 283 10.48 16.16 3.46
C ALA A 283 9.04 16.59 3.78
N ILE A 284 8.85 17.82 4.27
CA ILE A 284 7.50 18.38 4.52
C ILE A 284 6.72 18.54 3.23
N ALA A 285 7.34 18.98 2.13
CA ALA A 285 6.66 19.11 0.84
C ALA A 285 6.10 17.75 0.37
N VAL A 286 6.87 16.67 0.49
CA VAL A 286 6.40 15.32 0.15
C VAL A 286 5.27 14.86 1.07
N ILE A 287 5.35 15.11 2.38
CA ILE A 287 4.26 14.81 3.32
C ILE A 287 2.97 15.56 2.92
N ILE A 288 3.08 16.83 2.53
CA ILE A 288 1.93 17.64 2.08
C ILE A 288 1.32 17.05 0.79
N LEU A 289 2.15 16.61 -0.17
CA LEU A 289 1.66 15.97 -1.39
C LEU A 289 0.90 14.67 -1.09
N LEU A 290 1.44 13.82 -0.21
CA LEU A 290 0.78 12.57 0.20
C LEU A 290 -0.51 12.87 0.99
N ALA A 291 -0.48 13.82 1.91
CA ALA A 291 -1.67 14.25 2.66
C ALA A 291 -2.75 14.81 1.73
N TYR A 292 -2.37 15.57 0.69
CA TYR A 292 -3.30 16.05 -0.31
C TYR A 292 -4.00 14.90 -1.05
N ILE A 293 -3.25 13.86 -1.46
CA ILE A 293 -3.84 12.68 -2.09
C ILE A 293 -4.89 12.05 -1.17
N CYS A 294 -4.54 11.79 0.08
CA CYS A 294 -5.44 11.18 1.06
C CYS A 294 -6.70 12.04 1.30
N ILE A 295 -6.52 13.33 1.57
CA ILE A 295 -7.64 14.26 1.82
C ILE A 295 -8.54 14.38 0.60
N LYS A 296 -7.95 14.43 -0.59
CA LYS A 296 -8.69 14.55 -1.84
C LYS A 296 -9.58 13.32 -2.08
N ILE A 297 -9.03 12.12 -1.93
CA ILE A 297 -9.80 10.87 -2.09
C ILE A 297 -10.90 10.77 -1.02
N LEU A 298 -10.64 11.16 0.23
CA LEU A 298 -11.65 11.20 1.29
C LEU A 298 -12.78 12.19 0.98
N ASN A 299 -12.47 13.36 0.44
CA ASN A 299 -13.47 14.34 0.05
C ASN A 299 -14.32 13.86 -1.13
N ASP A 300 -13.69 13.21 -2.10
CA ASP A 300 -14.39 12.61 -3.24
C ASP A 300 -15.32 11.48 -2.78
N SER A 301 -14.87 10.65 -1.81
CA SER A 301 -15.71 9.65 -1.15
C SER A 301 -16.98 10.24 -0.54
N ARG A 302 -16.85 11.34 0.21
CA ARG A 302 -17.99 12.01 0.87
C ARG A 302 -18.98 12.62 -0.13
N ASN A 303 -18.51 13.04 -1.30
CA ASN A 303 -19.33 13.63 -2.35
C ASN A 303 -19.96 12.59 -3.28
N THR A 304 -19.66 11.33 -3.11
CA THR A 304 -20.23 10.25 -3.91
C THR A 304 -21.64 9.94 -3.39
N MET A 305 -22.63 10.03 -4.29
CA MET A 305 -24.07 9.80 -3.97
C MET A 305 -24.42 8.33 -3.75
N ASP A 306 -23.49 7.41 -4.04
CA ASP A 306 -23.67 5.97 -4.01
C ASP A 306 -22.74 5.31 -2.96
N LYS A 307 -23.30 4.39 -2.16
CA LYS A 307 -22.57 3.70 -1.09
C LYS A 307 -21.44 2.81 -1.60
N LEU A 308 -21.60 2.17 -2.76
CA LEU A 308 -20.50 1.41 -3.36
C LEU A 308 -19.27 2.31 -3.60
N GLY A 309 -19.51 3.50 -4.16
CA GLY A 309 -18.48 4.51 -4.35
C GLY A 309 -17.91 5.00 -3.02
N THR A 310 -18.75 5.37 -2.06
CA THR A 310 -18.30 5.85 -0.75
C THR A 310 -17.38 4.82 -0.07
N VAL A 311 -17.79 3.56 0.01
CA VAL A 311 -16.99 2.50 0.65
C VAL A 311 -15.72 2.21 -0.15
N SER A 312 -15.75 2.18 -1.48
CA SER A 312 -14.56 1.96 -2.30
C SER A 312 -13.53 3.08 -2.18
N TYR A 313 -13.96 4.34 -2.19
CA TYR A 313 -13.05 5.50 -2.10
C TYR A 313 -12.40 5.67 -0.73
N THR A 314 -13.10 5.36 0.37
CA THR A 314 -12.51 5.49 1.71
C THR A 314 -11.28 4.60 1.92
N HIS A 315 -11.09 3.58 1.10
CA HIS A 315 -9.99 2.61 1.23
C HIS A 315 -8.83 2.83 0.26
N LEU A 316 -9.04 3.60 -0.81
CA LEU A 316 -7.96 3.99 -1.71
C LEU A 316 -6.96 4.98 -1.07
N THR A 317 -7.27 5.48 0.13
CA THR A 317 -6.40 6.39 0.90
C THR A 317 -5.45 5.69 1.85
N LEU A 318 -5.59 4.36 2.04
CA LEU A 318 -4.68 3.59 2.89
C LEU A 318 -3.49 3.09 2.07
N PRO A 319 -2.26 3.28 2.59
CA PRO A 319 -1.04 2.83 1.93
C PRO A 319 -0.96 1.31 1.81
#